data_11c876d6890e9fb30a158968eb6612cb
#
_entry.id   11c876d6890e9fb30a158968eb6612cb
#
_cell.length_a   1.000
_cell.length_b   1.000
_cell.length_c   1.000
_cell.angle_alpha   90.00
_cell.angle_beta   90.00
_cell.angle_gamma   90.00
#
_symmetry.space_group_name_H-M   'P 1'
#
loop_
_entity.id
_entity.type
_entity.pdbx_description
1 polymer ?
#
loop_
_entity_poly.entity_id
_entity_poly.type
_entity_poly.pdbx_seq_one_letter_code
_entity_poly.pdbx_strand_id
1 'polypeptide(L)'
;LALGAMSVGQGFYRALPEQAQSSQPYTAAYTTNADVKDLKNIKWQASYHYVKGADKVVYFDGDEINAHHIPTMIYDGVPNSTPKVKWMSGDEMIQNPDATTDTLIGLANQINGVQFDSKAVVLKNADELAEKGTVKSAELVKVADLHENETVLVKNAEREAKALDSTVQKLSGSYGFYALAKSYFGGFEFMGIFLGIGFLAMLASTLMFKVLSDVADDKRRYRILTMIGTSERQVTMTVAKDLGTLFFIPLIIGLLDVVFGLNMFKAILSDPYVGFVPSLIGILVLYLAYYFLTVVIYR
;
A
#
# COMPACT_ATOMS: atom_id res chain seq x y z
N LEU A 1 -0.94 4.89 -21.64
CA LEU A 1 -0.89 3.55 -21.03
C LEU A 1 0.32 3.40 -20.08
N ALA A 2 1.56 3.70 -20.51
CA ALA A 2 2.76 3.59 -19.65
C ALA A 2 2.61 4.36 -18.32
N LEU A 3 2.23 5.65 -18.40
CA LEU A 3 2.03 6.50 -17.24
C LEU A 3 0.90 5.95 -16.33
N GLY A 4 -0.21 5.49 -16.94
CA GLY A 4 -1.33 4.90 -16.20
C GLY A 4 -0.93 3.65 -15.43
N ALA A 5 -0.24 2.71 -16.07
CA ALA A 5 0.21 1.48 -15.46
C ALA A 5 1.16 1.73 -14.28
N MET A 6 2.16 2.61 -14.45
CA MET A 6 3.08 2.98 -13.39
C MET A 6 2.39 3.73 -12.24
N SER A 7 1.49 4.68 -12.55
CA SER A 7 0.79 5.47 -11.54
C SER A 7 -0.13 4.62 -10.68
N VAL A 8 -0.86 3.68 -11.29
CA VAL A 8 -1.75 2.76 -10.56
C VAL A 8 -0.94 1.84 -9.65
N GLY A 9 0.12 1.21 -10.17
CA GLY A 9 0.99 0.33 -9.37
C GLY A 9 1.59 1.04 -8.16
N GLN A 10 2.18 2.22 -8.35
CA GLN A 10 2.74 3.01 -7.25
C GLN A 10 1.65 3.57 -6.31
N GLY A 11 0.49 3.94 -6.84
CA GLY A 11 -0.62 4.45 -6.04
C GLY A 11 -1.12 3.42 -5.04
N PHE A 12 -1.31 2.18 -5.47
CA PHE A 12 -1.68 1.08 -4.58
C PHE A 12 -0.65 0.88 -3.47
N TYR A 13 0.63 0.80 -3.81
CA TYR A 13 1.68 0.55 -2.84
C TYR A 13 1.82 1.67 -1.80
N ARG A 14 1.74 2.93 -2.22
CA ARG A 14 1.89 4.09 -1.33
C ARG A 14 0.68 4.34 -0.42
N ALA A 15 -0.51 3.95 -0.84
CA ALA A 15 -1.72 4.09 -0.03
C ALA A 15 -1.84 3.02 1.08
N LEU A 16 -1.06 1.94 1.03
CA LEU A 16 -1.15 0.82 1.97
C LEU A 16 -1.02 1.20 3.45
N PRO A 17 -0.05 2.05 3.88
CA PRO A 17 0.10 2.38 5.30
C PRO A 17 -1.14 3.06 5.87
N GLU A 18 -1.73 4.02 5.15
CA GLU A 18 -2.93 4.74 5.58
C GLU A 18 -4.16 3.82 5.60
N GLN A 19 -4.34 3.02 4.56
CA GLN A 19 -5.43 2.04 4.51
C GLN A 19 -5.32 1.03 5.64
N ALA A 20 -4.12 0.52 5.91
CA ALA A 20 -3.90 -0.40 7.02
C ALA A 20 -4.23 0.24 8.37
N GLN A 21 -3.77 1.47 8.60
CA GLN A 21 -4.03 2.19 9.85
C GLN A 21 -5.51 2.53 10.06
N SER A 22 -6.25 2.81 9.00
CA SER A 22 -7.68 3.10 9.07
C SER A 22 -8.55 1.85 9.17
N SER A 23 -8.05 0.68 8.76
CA SER A 23 -8.79 -0.58 8.77
C SER A 23 -8.77 -1.32 10.11
N GLN A 24 -7.84 -0.96 11.02
CA GLN A 24 -7.65 -1.65 12.28
C GLN A 24 -7.50 -0.66 13.46
N PRO A 25 -8.09 -0.99 14.62
CA PRO A 25 -8.09 -0.08 15.76
C PRO A 25 -6.74 0.02 16.48
N TYR A 26 -5.86 -0.96 16.32
CA TYR A 26 -4.51 -1.03 16.89
C TYR A 26 -3.47 -1.40 15.83
N THR A 27 -2.19 -1.20 16.14
CA THR A 27 -1.11 -1.45 15.18
C THR A 27 -0.61 -2.89 15.23
N ALA A 28 -0.28 -3.38 16.41
CA ALA A 28 0.23 -4.73 16.60
C ALA A 28 -0.11 -5.23 18.00
N ALA A 29 -0.18 -6.55 18.14
CA ALA A 29 -0.28 -7.23 19.42
C ALA A 29 0.96 -8.12 19.61
N TYR A 30 1.52 -8.11 20.81
CA TYR A 30 2.69 -8.89 21.18
C TYR A 30 2.37 -9.79 22.36
N THR A 31 2.67 -11.09 22.23
CA THR A 31 2.51 -12.09 23.29
C THR A 31 3.85 -12.45 23.95
N THR A 32 4.93 -11.86 23.43
CA THR A 32 6.30 -12.00 23.94
C THR A 32 6.82 -10.64 24.42
N ASN A 33 7.98 -10.64 25.09
CA ASN A 33 8.67 -9.40 25.48
C ASN A 33 9.17 -8.67 24.22
N ALA A 34 8.29 -7.92 23.58
CA ALA A 34 8.60 -7.12 22.41
C ALA A 34 9.36 -5.84 22.82
N ASP A 35 10.17 -5.33 21.90
CA ASP A 35 10.86 -4.04 22.10
C ASP A 35 9.87 -2.89 21.81
N VAL A 36 8.83 -2.78 22.64
CA VAL A 36 7.81 -1.72 22.51
C VAL A 36 8.41 -0.35 22.78
N LYS A 37 9.46 -0.28 23.62
CA LYS A 37 10.18 0.95 23.96
C LYS A 37 10.87 1.63 22.77
N ASP A 38 11.18 0.86 21.73
CA ASP A 38 11.82 1.36 20.52
C ASP A 38 10.81 1.95 19.51
N LEU A 39 9.51 1.76 19.77
CA LEU A 39 8.45 2.34 18.94
C LEU A 39 8.31 3.84 19.21
N LYS A 40 8.17 4.61 18.14
CA LYS A 40 8.02 6.06 18.19
C LYS A 40 6.54 6.46 18.07
N ASN A 41 6.21 7.57 18.72
CA ASN A 41 4.88 8.18 18.61
C ASN A 41 3.73 7.21 18.91
N ILE A 42 3.84 6.48 20.05
CA ILE A 42 2.78 5.58 20.53
C ILE A 42 1.58 6.42 20.94
N LYS A 43 0.43 6.20 20.30
CA LYS A 43 -0.84 6.85 20.63
C LYS A 43 -1.57 6.18 21.78
N TRP A 44 -1.44 4.87 21.86
CA TRP A 44 -2.13 4.05 22.83
C TRP A 44 -1.40 2.71 23.01
N GLN A 45 -1.41 2.20 24.25
CA GLN A 45 -0.80 0.94 24.64
C GLN A 45 -1.58 0.38 25.81
N ALA A 46 -1.89 -0.92 25.79
CA ALA A 46 -2.48 -1.62 26.91
C ALA A 46 -2.06 -3.09 26.90
N SER A 47 -1.97 -3.66 28.10
CA SER A 47 -1.69 -5.08 28.32
C SER A 47 -2.94 -5.79 28.76
N TYR A 48 -3.15 -7.01 28.29
CA TYR A 48 -4.28 -7.86 28.66
C TYR A 48 -3.79 -9.25 29.00
N HIS A 49 -4.23 -9.78 30.12
CA HIS A 49 -3.95 -11.14 30.52
C HIS A 49 -4.88 -12.13 29.81
N TYR A 50 -4.33 -13.27 29.45
CA TYR A 50 -5.07 -14.31 28.75
C TYR A 50 -4.60 -15.70 29.15
N VAL A 51 -5.49 -16.68 28.95
CA VAL A 51 -5.18 -18.12 29.03
C VAL A 51 -5.57 -18.79 27.71
N LYS A 52 -4.64 -19.57 27.16
CA LYS A 52 -4.92 -20.41 25.99
C LYS A 52 -5.60 -21.68 26.44
N GLY A 53 -6.87 -21.85 26.06
CA GLY A 53 -7.65 -23.07 26.34
C GLY A 53 -7.56 -24.12 25.24
N ALA A 54 -8.38 -25.16 25.37
CA ALA A 54 -8.58 -26.17 24.33
C ALA A 54 -9.43 -25.60 23.17
N ASP A 55 -9.51 -26.34 22.06
CA ASP A 55 -10.38 -26.06 20.91
C ASP A 55 -10.29 -24.62 20.34
N LYS A 56 -9.07 -24.07 20.36
CA LYS A 56 -8.77 -22.71 19.88
C LYS A 56 -9.52 -21.59 20.61
N VAL A 57 -9.94 -21.84 21.85
CA VAL A 57 -10.53 -20.83 22.71
C VAL A 57 -9.42 -20.10 23.48
N VAL A 58 -9.52 -18.77 23.55
CA VAL A 58 -8.66 -17.93 24.37
C VAL A 58 -9.54 -17.16 25.35
N TYR A 59 -9.20 -17.26 26.63
CA TYR A 59 -9.90 -16.59 27.71
C TYR A 59 -9.16 -15.31 28.07
N PHE A 60 -9.90 -14.23 28.34
CA PHE A 60 -9.39 -12.92 28.71
C PHE A 60 -10.01 -12.44 30.03
N ASP A 61 -9.26 -11.58 30.74
CA ASP A 61 -9.69 -10.97 31.98
C ASP A 61 -10.65 -9.80 31.73
N GLY A 62 -11.87 -9.89 32.23
CA GLY A 62 -12.91 -8.87 32.06
C GLY A 62 -12.67 -7.63 32.93
N ASP A 63 -12.13 -7.78 34.15
CA ASP A 63 -11.81 -6.63 35.01
C ASP A 63 -10.72 -5.76 34.37
N GLU A 64 -9.73 -6.38 33.73
CA GLU A 64 -8.66 -5.65 33.03
C GLU A 64 -9.20 -4.93 31.77
N ILE A 65 -10.10 -5.60 31.01
CA ILE A 65 -10.80 -4.97 29.90
C ILE A 65 -11.71 -3.84 30.37
N ASN A 66 -12.34 -3.95 31.54
CA ASN A 66 -13.09 -2.85 32.14
C ASN A 66 -12.21 -1.65 32.49
N ALA A 67 -10.98 -1.90 32.97
CA ALA A 67 -10.05 -0.85 33.36
C ALA A 67 -9.47 -0.08 32.16
N HIS A 68 -9.16 -0.77 31.07
CA HIS A 68 -8.47 -0.19 29.91
C HIS A 68 -9.35 -0.04 28.67
N HIS A 69 -10.51 -0.69 28.64
CA HIS A 69 -11.36 -0.88 27.48
C HIS A 69 -10.59 -1.47 26.28
N ILE A 70 -11.28 -2.10 25.36
CA ILE A 70 -10.67 -2.65 24.16
C ILE A 70 -11.25 -2.00 22.90
N PRO A 71 -10.40 -1.52 21.98
CA PRO A 71 -10.89 -0.89 20.77
C PRO A 71 -11.39 -1.92 19.77
N THR A 72 -12.53 -1.64 19.15
CA THR A 72 -13.07 -2.41 18.02
C THR A 72 -13.48 -1.48 16.88
N MET A 73 -13.54 -2.01 15.66
CA MET A 73 -14.02 -1.24 14.51
C MET A 73 -15.52 -1.41 14.35
N ILE A 74 -16.22 -0.30 14.12
CA ILE A 74 -17.64 -0.30 13.78
C ILE A 74 -17.78 0.22 12.36
N TYR A 75 -18.49 -0.55 11.56
CA TYR A 75 -18.88 -0.20 10.19
C TYR A 75 -20.34 0.26 10.23
N ASP A 76 -20.61 1.46 9.74
CA ASP A 76 -21.97 2.04 9.71
C ASP A 76 -22.82 1.54 8.53
N GLY A 77 -22.31 0.56 7.77
CA GLY A 77 -23.00 -0.02 6.61
C GLY A 77 -23.06 0.88 5.38
N VAL A 78 -22.47 2.05 5.43
CA VAL A 78 -22.38 2.96 4.28
C VAL A 78 -21.17 2.55 3.41
N PRO A 79 -21.33 2.25 2.12
CA PRO A 79 -20.21 1.96 1.24
C PRO A 79 -19.16 3.08 1.27
N ASN A 80 -17.89 2.71 1.41
CA ASN A 80 -16.74 3.62 1.46
C ASN A 80 -16.71 4.60 2.66
N SER A 81 -17.50 4.36 3.73
CA SER A 81 -17.34 5.10 4.95
C SER A 81 -16.08 4.66 5.70
N THR A 82 -15.42 5.62 6.35
CA THR A 82 -14.29 5.30 7.24
C THR A 82 -14.83 4.65 8.52
N PRO A 83 -14.40 3.42 8.86
CA PRO A 83 -14.86 2.76 10.06
C PRO A 83 -14.48 3.58 11.32
N LYS A 84 -15.34 3.55 12.31
CA LYS A 84 -15.14 4.25 13.59
C LYS A 84 -14.62 3.29 14.65
N VAL A 85 -13.73 3.78 15.50
CA VAL A 85 -13.27 3.02 16.66
C VAL A 85 -14.28 3.20 17.81
N LYS A 86 -14.83 2.10 18.30
CA LYS A 86 -15.58 2.02 19.56
C LYS A 86 -14.71 1.34 20.62
N TRP A 87 -14.74 1.86 21.83
CA TRP A 87 -14.11 1.26 22.99
C TRP A 87 -15.17 0.47 23.77
N MET A 88 -14.92 -0.81 23.98
CA MET A 88 -15.84 -1.73 24.66
C MET A 88 -15.28 -2.15 26.02
N SER A 89 -16.18 -2.31 26.99
CA SER A 89 -15.87 -2.83 28.31
C SER A 89 -16.00 -4.34 28.37
N GLY A 90 -15.37 -4.95 29.38
CA GLY A 90 -15.51 -6.37 29.65
C GLY A 90 -16.96 -6.76 30.00
N ASP A 91 -17.67 -5.92 30.75
CA ASP A 91 -19.06 -6.17 31.13
C ASP A 91 -20.01 -6.22 29.94
N GLU A 92 -19.82 -5.35 28.93
CA GLU A 92 -20.60 -5.40 27.68
C GLU A 92 -20.43 -6.75 26.97
N MET A 93 -19.21 -7.31 26.97
CA MET A 93 -18.90 -8.58 26.29
C MET A 93 -19.37 -9.78 27.10
N ILE A 94 -19.32 -9.72 28.45
CA ILE A 94 -19.82 -10.80 29.33
C ILE A 94 -21.34 -10.89 29.18
N GLN A 95 -22.03 -9.75 29.12
CA GLN A 95 -23.51 -9.73 28.97
C GLN A 95 -23.94 -10.15 27.56
N ASN A 96 -23.15 -9.93 26.57
CA ASN A 96 -23.42 -10.32 25.19
C ASN A 96 -22.18 -10.99 24.54
N PRO A 97 -21.98 -12.30 24.75
CA PRO A 97 -20.85 -13.06 24.24
C PRO A 97 -20.74 -13.03 22.70
N ASP A 98 -21.84 -12.83 21.98
CA ASP A 98 -21.86 -12.71 20.53
C ASP A 98 -21.30 -11.35 20.04
N ALA A 99 -21.20 -10.37 20.94
CA ALA A 99 -20.59 -9.07 20.67
C ALA A 99 -19.08 -9.04 20.96
N THR A 100 -18.41 -10.20 21.02
CA THR A 100 -16.95 -10.26 21.15
C THR A 100 -16.28 -9.50 20.01
N THR A 101 -15.32 -8.66 20.36
CA THR A 101 -14.72 -7.73 19.39
C THR A 101 -13.81 -8.44 18.41
N ASP A 102 -13.76 -7.93 17.15
CA ASP A 102 -12.80 -8.37 16.12
C ASP A 102 -11.36 -8.28 16.62
N THR A 103 -11.06 -7.35 17.53
CA THR A 103 -9.75 -7.20 18.17
C THR A 103 -9.37 -8.41 19.02
N LEU A 104 -10.27 -8.88 19.89
CA LEU A 104 -10.02 -10.08 20.70
C LEU A 104 -9.98 -11.35 19.87
N ILE A 105 -10.83 -11.46 18.87
CA ILE A 105 -10.81 -12.59 17.91
C ILE A 105 -9.48 -12.59 17.13
N GLY A 106 -9.03 -11.44 16.64
CA GLY A 106 -7.75 -11.29 15.96
C GLY A 106 -6.56 -11.68 16.85
N LEU A 107 -6.58 -11.26 18.13
CA LEU A 107 -5.58 -11.63 19.10
C LEU A 107 -5.63 -13.13 19.41
N ALA A 108 -6.82 -13.72 19.57
CA ALA A 108 -6.99 -15.15 19.78
C ALA A 108 -6.48 -15.98 18.58
N ASN A 109 -6.71 -15.53 17.36
CA ASN A 109 -6.16 -16.14 16.16
C ASN A 109 -4.63 -16.12 16.16
N GLN A 110 -4.01 -14.98 16.52
CA GLN A 110 -2.56 -14.86 16.66
C GLN A 110 -2.01 -15.83 17.72
N ILE A 111 -2.60 -15.86 18.92
CA ILE A 111 -2.20 -16.75 20.04
C ILE A 111 -2.28 -18.22 19.62
N ASN A 112 -3.28 -18.60 18.86
CA ASN A 112 -3.47 -19.96 18.39
C ASN A 112 -2.66 -20.29 17.10
N GLY A 113 -2.02 -19.30 16.46
CA GLY A 113 -1.27 -19.50 15.23
C GLY A 113 -2.16 -19.85 14.02
N VAL A 114 -3.43 -19.46 14.04
CA VAL A 114 -4.40 -19.69 12.96
C VAL A 114 -4.84 -18.39 12.30
N GLN A 115 -5.40 -18.47 11.11
CA GLN A 115 -5.86 -17.28 10.40
C GLN A 115 -7.28 -16.88 10.82
N PHE A 116 -8.13 -17.87 11.02
CA PHE A 116 -9.52 -17.75 11.41
C PHE A 116 -9.84 -18.91 12.35
N ASP A 117 -11.04 -18.90 12.92
CA ASP A 117 -11.58 -20.03 13.68
C ASP A 117 -11.16 -20.10 15.15
N SER A 118 -10.60 -19.04 15.72
CA SER A 118 -10.45 -18.92 17.17
C SER A 118 -11.67 -18.27 17.80
N LYS A 119 -11.93 -18.65 19.04
CA LYS A 119 -12.95 -18.03 19.90
C LYS A 119 -12.27 -17.26 21.01
N ALA A 120 -12.74 -16.05 21.25
CA ALA A 120 -12.35 -15.24 22.38
C ALA A 120 -13.51 -15.23 23.39
N VAL A 121 -13.21 -15.50 24.64
CA VAL A 121 -14.18 -15.52 25.74
C VAL A 121 -13.68 -14.60 26.84
N VAL A 122 -14.50 -13.66 27.27
CA VAL A 122 -14.18 -12.75 28.37
C VAL A 122 -14.77 -13.35 29.67
N LEU A 123 -13.88 -13.60 30.64
CA LEU A 123 -14.24 -14.06 31.97
C LEU A 123 -14.41 -12.85 32.89
N LYS A 124 -15.05 -13.06 34.03
CA LYS A 124 -15.47 -11.98 34.91
C LYS A 124 -14.27 -11.28 35.56
N ASN A 125 -13.30 -12.07 36.03
CA ASN A 125 -12.17 -11.58 36.80
C ASN A 125 -10.92 -12.47 36.60
N ALA A 126 -9.78 -12.00 37.15
CA ALA A 126 -8.49 -12.69 37.12
C ALA A 126 -8.52 -14.07 37.82
N ASP A 127 -9.33 -14.27 38.86
CA ASP A 127 -9.42 -15.56 39.58
C ASP A 127 -10.03 -16.64 38.69
N GLU A 128 -11.13 -16.33 38.00
CA GLU A 128 -11.72 -17.24 37.00
C GLU A 128 -10.77 -17.54 35.86
N LEU A 129 -9.96 -16.55 35.47
CA LEU A 129 -8.96 -16.72 34.41
C LEU A 129 -7.86 -17.70 34.87
N ALA A 130 -7.37 -17.57 36.10
CA ALA A 130 -6.32 -18.43 36.66
C ALA A 130 -6.75 -19.90 36.78
N GLU A 131 -8.04 -20.16 37.01
CA GLU A 131 -8.62 -21.53 37.05
C GLU A 131 -8.56 -22.23 35.67
N LYS A 132 -8.50 -21.46 34.55
CA LYS A 132 -8.46 -22.02 33.19
C LYS A 132 -7.06 -22.49 32.77
N GLY A 133 -6.01 -22.03 33.46
CA GLY A 133 -4.65 -22.47 33.16
C GLY A 133 -3.57 -21.41 33.38
N THR A 134 -2.47 -21.54 32.66
CA THR A 134 -1.32 -20.61 32.78
C THR A 134 -1.65 -19.24 32.22
N VAL A 135 -1.69 -18.24 33.09
CA VAL A 135 -1.93 -16.85 32.70
C VAL A 135 -0.69 -16.29 31.98
N LYS A 136 -0.90 -15.68 30.81
CA LYS A 136 0.09 -14.95 30.02
C LYS A 136 -0.44 -13.54 29.76
N SER A 137 0.41 -12.65 29.28
CA SER A 137 0.02 -11.29 28.88
C SER A 137 0.25 -11.05 27.39
N ALA A 138 -0.64 -10.27 26.81
CA ALA A 138 -0.49 -9.73 25.46
C ALA A 138 -0.53 -8.21 25.52
N GLU A 139 0.38 -7.56 24.83
CA GLU A 139 0.48 -6.12 24.78
C GLU A 139 0.02 -5.61 23.42
N LEU A 140 -1.00 -4.75 23.41
CA LEU A 140 -1.53 -4.10 22.22
C LEU A 140 -0.99 -2.68 22.14
N VAL A 141 -0.53 -2.28 20.93
CA VAL A 141 0.01 -0.95 20.69
C VAL A 141 -0.62 -0.31 19.47
N LYS A 142 -0.82 1.01 19.54
CA LYS A 142 -1.20 1.87 18.40
C LYS A 142 -0.14 2.93 18.22
N VAL A 143 0.56 2.92 17.08
CA VAL A 143 1.51 3.98 16.69
C VAL A 143 0.85 5.01 15.79
N ALA A 144 1.43 6.20 15.71
CA ALA A 144 0.93 7.25 14.83
C ALA A 144 1.22 6.97 13.36
N ASP A 145 2.40 6.40 13.06
CA ASP A 145 2.88 6.16 11.71
C ASP A 145 3.52 4.77 11.61
N LEU A 146 2.99 3.93 10.71
CA LEU A 146 3.52 2.59 10.44
C LEU A 146 4.89 2.65 9.77
N HIS A 147 5.09 3.59 8.86
CA HIS A 147 6.31 3.67 8.07
C HIS A 147 7.53 4.06 8.93
N GLU A 148 7.34 5.02 9.84
CA GLU A 148 8.39 5.42 10.78
C GLU A 148 8.84 4.27 11.70
N ASN A 149 7.92 3.34 12.00
CA ASN A 149 8.15 2.22 12.92
C ASN A 149 8.40 0.88 12.20
N GLU A 150 8.44 0.85 10.87
CA GLU A 150 8.47 -0.38 10.08
C GLU A 150 9.61 -1.33 10.50
N THR A 151 10.82 -0.80 10.69
CA THR A 151 11.99 -1.62 11.08
C THR A 151 11.80 -2.33 12.42
N VAL A 152 11.24 -1.64 13.41
CA VAL A 152 10.98 -2.20 14.74
C VAL A 152 9.82 -3.20 14.67
N LEU A 153 8.77 -2.87 13.92
CA LEU A 153 7.61 -3.74 13.72
C LEU A 153 8.00 -5.06 13.03
N VAL A 154 8.85 -5.01 12.00
CA VAL A 154 9.38 -6.21 11.32
C VAL A 154 10.15 -7.10 12.31
N LYS A 155 11.09 -6.52 13.07
CA LYS A 155 11.90 -7.25 14.05
C LYS A 155 11.05 -7.92 15.14
N ASN A 156 10.04 -7.20 15.64
CA ASN A 156 9.12 -7.74 16.63
C ASN A 156 8.23 -8.84 16.04
N ALA A 157 7.76 -8.67 14.80
CA ALA A 157 6.97 -9.68 14.09
C ALA A 157 7.74 -10.99 13.90
N GLU A 158 9.00 -10.92 13.53
CA GLU A 158 9.87 -12.10 13.41
C GLU A 158 10.09 -12.80 14.77
N ARG A 159 10.19 -12.03 15.84
CA ARG A 159 10.32 -12.56 17.20
C ARG A 159 9.05 -13.27 17.65
N GLU A 160 7.88 -12.66 17.43
CA GLU A 160 6.57 -13.25 17.69
C GLU A 160 6.36 -14.54 16.89
N ALA A 161 6.67 -14.54 15.60
CA ALA A 161 6.54 -15.71 14.74
C ALA A 161 7.38 -16.89 15.24
N LYS A 162 8.61 -16.65 15.70
CA LYS A 162 9.49 -17.67 16.28
C LYS A 162 8.95 -18.22 17.60
N ALA A 163 8.39 -17.35 18.44
CA ALA A 163 7.88 -17.74 19.76
C ALA A 163 6.57 -18.54 19.69
N LEU A 164 5.76 -18.28 18.66
CA LEU A 164 4.49 -18.97 18.44
C LEU A 164 4.62 -20.22 17.56
N ASP A 165 5.86 -20.59 17.17
CA ASP A 165 6.16 -21.69 16.22
C ASP A 165 5.28 -21.63 14.95
N SER A 166 5.07 -20.40 14.48
CA SER A 166 4.21 -20.10 13.34
C SER A 166 5.06 -19.82 12.11
N THR A 167 4.86 -20.61 11.06
CA THR A 167 5.47 -20.38 9.73
C THR A 167 4.89 -19.17 9.02
N VAL A 168 3.80 -18.59 9.55
CA VAL A 168 3.11 -17.44 8.96
C VAL A 168 3.23 -16.27 9.91
N GLN A 169 3.86 -15.18 9.46
CA GLN A 169 3.92 -13.89 10.14
C GLN A 169 2.50 -13.30 10.25
N LYS A 170 1.75 -13.75 11.25
CA LYS A 170 0.38 -13.29 11.48
C LYS A 170 0.31 -12.47 12.75
N LEU A 171 0.85 -11.25 12.69
CA LEU A 171 0.48 -10.26 13.68
C LEU A 171 -0.96 -9.80 13.43
N SER A 172 -1.75 -9.77 14.49
CA SER A 172 -3.04 -9.08 14.46
C SER A 172 -2.82 -7.57 14.44
N GLY A 173 -3.81 -6.82 13.92
CA GLY A 173 -3.76 -5.37 13.83
C GLY A 173 -3.32 -4.83 12.47
N SER A 174 -3.19 -3.51 12.39
CA SER A 174 -2.92 -2.81 11.12
C SER A 174 -1.57 -3.18 10.50
N TYR A 175 -0.57 -3.51 11.32
CA TYR A 175 0.72 -3.96 10.80
C TYR A 175 0.62 -5.33 10.12
N GLY A 176 -0.14 -6.27 10.69
CA GLY A 176 -0.36 -7.57 10.05
C GLY A 176 -1.05 -7.45 8.70
N PHE A 177 -2.08 -6.59 8.63
CA PHE A 177 -2.74 -6.27 7.37
C PHE A 177 -1.77 -5.60 6.37
N TYR A 178 -0.99 -4.61 6.82
CA TYR A 178 0.01 -3.93 6.02
C TYR A 178 1.06 -4.89 5.44
N ALA A 179 1.63 -5.75 6.29
CA ALA A 179 2.66 -6.71 5.87
C ALA A 179 2.15 -7.69 4.80
N LEU A 180 0.92 -8.19 5.00
CA LEU A 180 0.25 -9.07 4.03
C LEU A 180 -0.03 -8.33 2.72
N ALA A 181 -0.65 -7.17 2.80
CA ALA A 181 -0.98 -6.36 1.64
C ALA A 181 0.27 -5.92 0.87
N LYS A 182 1.34 -5.53 1.56
CA LYS A 182 2.63 -5.17 0.95
C LYS A 182 3.21 -6.32 0.11
N SER A 183 3.08 -7.55 0.57
CA SER A 183 3.53 -8.74 -0.18
C SER A 183 2.76 -8.90 -1.50
N TYR A 184 1.45 -8.68 -1.50
CA TYR A 184 0.62 -8.77 -2.71
C TYR A 184 0.77 -7.55 -3.62
N PHE A 185 0.67 -6.36 -3.06
CA PHE A 185 0.68 -5.11 -3.86
C PHE A 185 2.07 -4.72 -4.36
N GLY A 186 3.15 -5.19 -3.73
CA GLY A 186 4.50 -5.07 -4.29
C GLY A 186 4.64 -5.73 -5.67
N GLY A 187 3.92 -6.84 -5.90
CA GLY A 187 3.81 -7.47 -7.21
C GLY A 187 3.11 -6.56 -8.24
N PHE A 188 2.04 -5.87 -7.84
CA PHE A 188 1.33 -4.92 -8.73
C PHE A 188 2.18 -3.70 -9.07
N GLU A 189 2.97 -3.17 -8.11
CA GLU A 189 3.91 -2.09 -8.40
C GLU A 189 4.95 -2.52 -9.42
N PHE A 190 5.56 -3.69 -9.23
CA PHE A 190 6.51 -4.26 -10.18
C PHE A 190 5.88 -4.47 -11.57
N MET A 191 4.67 -5.05 -11.64
CA MET A 191 3.95 -5.23 -12.90
C MET A 191 3.65 -3.89 -13.57
N GLY A 192 3.25 -2.87 -12.82
CA GLY A 192 2.98 -1.53 -13.32
C GLY A 192 4.22 -0.89 -13.96
N ILE A 193 5.38 -0.98 -13.29
CA ILE A 193 6.66 -0.49 -13.81
C ILE A 193 7.07 -1.28 -15.05
N PHE A 194 7.00 -2.62 -15.00
CA PHE A 194 7.37 -3.48 -16.12
C PHE A 194 6.52 -3.22 -17.36
N LEU A 195 5.20 -3.16 -17.21
CA LEU A 195 4.27 -2.82 -18.29
C LEU A 195 4.51 -1.39 -18.81
N GLY A 196 4.80 -0.44 -17.92
CA GLY A 196 5.11 0.93 -18.28
C GLY A 196 6.34 1.02 -19.19
N ILE A 197 7.42 0.30 -18.84
CA ILE A 197 8.64 0.22 -19.66
C ILE A 197 8.32 -0.46 -21.01
N GLY A 198 7.54 -1.54 -20.99
CA GLY A 198 7.12 -2.24 -22.22
C GLY A 198 6.34 -1.33 -23.17
N PHE A 199 5.39 -0.56 -22.65
CA PHE A 199 4.65 0.43 -23.46
C PHE A 199 5.52 1.56 -23.97
N LEU A 200 6.51 2.03 -23.19
CA LEU A 200 7.47 3.03 -23.66
C LEU A 200 8.35 2.47 -24.79
N ALA A 201 8.82 1.23 -24.69
CA ALA A 201 9.61 0.57 -25.73
C ALA A 201 8.78 0.40 -27.02
N MET A 202 7.53 0.00 -26.89
CA MET A 202 6.60 -0.12 -28.03
C MET A 202 6.37 1.25 -28.70
N LEU A 203 6.13 2.31 -27.91
CA LEU A 203 5.97 3.66 -28.41
C LEU A 203 7.23 4.14 -29.13
N ALA A 204 8.41 3.92 -28.54
CA ALA A 204 9.69 4.27 -29.13
C ALA A 204 9.90 3.58 -30.47
N SER A 205 9.61 2.27 -30.55
CA SER A 205 9.69 1.50 -31.79
C SER A 205 8.76 2.05 -32.87
N THR A 206 7.50 2.35 -32.51
CA THR A 206 6.50 2.87 -33.44
C THR A 206 6.89 4.26 -33.98
N LEU A 207 7.34 5.15 -33.08
CA LEU A 207 7.80 6.48 -33.48
C LEU A 207 9.06 6.40 -34.34
N MET A 208 10.03 5.55 -34.03
CA MET A 208 11.22 5.35 -34.79
C MET A 208 10.90 4.82 -36.19
N PHE A 209 9.99 3.85 -36.30
CA PHE A 209 9.54 3.35 -37.61
C PHE A 209 8.89 4.47 -38.48
N LYS A 210 8.04 5.29 -37.85
CA LYS A 210 7.40 6.44 -38.51
C LYS A 210 8.46 7.44 -39.03
N VAL A 211 9.40 7.81 -38.16
CA VAL A 211 10.50 8.75 -38.50
C VAL A 211 11.34 8.19 -39.62
N LEU A 212 11.74 6.91 -39.60
CA LEU A 212 12.53 6.29 -40.67
C LEU A 212 11.77 6.20 -41.99
N SER A 213 10.47 5.96 -41.93
CA SER A 213 9.63 5.93 -43.17
C SER A 213 9.59 7.26 -43.86
N ASP A 214 9.58 8.36 -43.12
CA ASP A 214 9.46 9.71 -43.66
C ASP A 214 10.82 10.30 -44.07
N VAL A 215 11.96 9.69 -43.66
CA VAL A 215 13.35 10.20 -43.94
C VAL A 215 13.62 10.45 -45.42
N ALA A 216 13.16 9.57 -46.33
CA ALA A 216 13.44 9.67 -47.74
C ALA A 216 12.81 10.93 -48.39
N ASP A 217 11.56 11.20 -48.02
CA ASP A 217 10.82 12.35 -48.53
C ASP A 217 11.30 13.65 -47.88
N ASP A 218 11.63 13.63 -46.62
CA ASP A 218 12.12 14.78 -45.88
C ASP A 218 13.53 15.20 -46.32
N LYS A 219 14.43 14.24 -46.59
CA LYS A 219 15.75 14.54 -47.17
C LYS A 219 15.63 15.31 -48.47
N ARG A 220 14.68 14.97 -49.32
CA ARG A 220 14.45 15.70 -50.56
C ARG A 220 13.97 17.12 -50.29
N ARG A 221 13.05 17.32 -49.38
CA ARG A 221 12.52 18.63 -48.97
C ARG A 221 13.60 19.52 -48.36
N TYR A 222 14.41 19.01 -47.43
CA TYR A 222 15.48 19.77 -46.78
C TYR A 222 16.61 20.10 -47.71
N ARG A 223 16.92 19.24 -48.71
CA ARG A 223 17.89 19.53 -49.77
C ARG A 223 17.45 20.73 -50.63
N ILE A 224 16.19 20.85 -50.95
CA ILE A 224 15.64 22.00 -51.67
C ILE A 224 15.80 23.28 -50.84
N LEU A 225 15.49 23.21 -49.53
CA LEU A 225 15.63 24.35 -48.62
C LEU A 225 17.08 24.85 -48.52
N THR A 226 18.06 23.95 -48.48
CA THR A 226 19.49 24.34 -48.49
C THR A 226 19.92 24.96 -49.83
N MET A 227 19.36 24.51 -50.93
CA MET A 227 19.66 25.10 -52.27
C MET A 227 19.15 26.54 -52.41
N ILE A 228 18.09 26.92 -51.71
CA ILE A 228 17.57 28.31 -51.72
C ILE A 228 18.19 29.19 -50.62
N GLY A 229 19.27 28.71 -49.94
CA GLY A 229 20.06 29.50 -49.01
C GLY A 229 19.66 29.43 -47.55
N THR A 230 18.83 28.44 -47.13
CA THR A 230 18.49 28.24 -45.75
C THR A 230 19.71 27.75 -44.97
N SER A 231 19.99 28.33 -43.79
CA SER A 231 21.10 27.91 -42.93
C SER A 231 20.82 26.54 -42.28
N GLU A 232 21.89 25.76 -41.98
CA GLU A 232 21.78 24.46 -41.33
C GLU A 232 21.03 24.53 -39.97
N ARG A 233 21.18 25.64 -39.23
CA ARG A 233 20.49 25.89 -37.99
C ARG A 233 18.98 26.00 -38.19
N GLN A 234 18.55 26.67 -39.26
CA GLN A 234 17.12 26.80 -39.59
C GLN A 234 16.53 25.47 -40.04
N VAL A 235 17.26 24.66 -40.80
CA VAL A 235 16.85 23.30 -41.18
C VAL A 235 16.68 22.42 -39.92
N THR A 236 17.67 22.40 -39.01
CA THR A 236 17.57 21.65 -37.74
C THR A 236 16.39 22.10 -36.90
N MET A 237 16.11 23.40 -36.84
CA MET A 237 14.98 23.94 -36.09
C MET A 237 13.63 23.52 -36.71
N THR A 238 13.54 23.42 -38.01
CA THR A 238 12.35 22.94 -38.73
C THR A 238 12.13 21.45 -38.44
N VAL A 239 13.18 20.64 -38.56
CA VAL A 239 13.15 19.21 -38.19
C VAL A 239 12.70 19.03 -36.75
N ALA A 240 13.27 19.78 -35.80
CA ALA A 240 12.88 19.68 -34.41
C ALA A 240 11.41 20.06 -34.18
N LYS A 241 10.88 21.05 -34.89
CA LYS A 241 9.45 21.43 -34.79
C LYS A 241 8.53 20.36 -35.39
N ASP A 242 8.85 19.79 -36.51
CA ASP A 242 8.06 18.76 -37.19
C ASP A 242 8.01 17.49 -36.32
N LEU A 243 9.18 17.02 -35.82
CA LEU A 243 9.27 15.94 -34.87
C LEU A 243 8.56 16.27 -33.54
N GLY A 244 8.70 17.54 -33.07
CA GLY A 244 8.02 18.02 -31.87
C GLY A 244 6.50 17.84 -31.98
N THR A 245 5.90 18.19 -33.10
CA THR A 245 4.46 17.99 -33.31
C THR A 245 4.08 16.51 -33.21
N LEU A 246 4.87 15.62 -33.79
CA LEU A 246 4.67 14.17 -33.76
C LEU A 246 4.76 13.59 -32.34
N PHE A 247 5.64 14.15 -31.50
CA PHE A 247 5.86 13.69 -30.14
C PHE A 247 4.89 14.34 -29.12
N PHE A 248 4.71 15.66 -29.16
CA PHE A 248 3.99 16.37 -28.11
C PHE A 248 2.46 16.23 -28.20
N ILE A 249 1.87 16.06 -29.39
CA ILE A 249 0.41 15.87 -29.50
C ILE A 249 -0.05 14.59 -28.81
N PRO A 250 0.54 13.39 -29.09
CA PRO A 250 0.18 12.17 -28.37
C PRO A 250 0.47 12.23 -26.87
N LEU A 251 1.54 12.95 -26.47
CA LEU A 251 1.87 13.12 -25.07
C LEU A 251 0.77 13.87 -24.32
N ILE A 252 0.26 14.99 -24.86
CA ILE A 252 -0.79 15.79 -24.23
C ILE A 252 -2.09 14.97 -24.11
N ILE A 253 -2.49 14.29 -25.20
CA ILE A 253 -3.69 13.45 -25.19
C ILE A 253 -3.53 12.34 -24.15
N GLY A 254 -2.39 11.65 -24.13
CA GLY A 254 -2.12 10.58 -23.18
C GLY A 254 -2.10 11.05 -21.71
N LEU A 255 -1.63 12.26 -21.44
CA LEU A 255 -1.70 12.86 -20.09
C LEU A 255 -3.13 13.10 -19.66
N LEU A 256 -3.98 13.64 -20.53
CA LEU A 256 -5.39 13.84 -20.25
C LEU A 256 -6.11 12.51 -19.97
N ASP A 257 -5.87 11.50 -20.81
CA ASP A 257 -6.46 10.17 -20.63
C ASP A 257 -6.10 9.56 -19.28
N VAL A 258 -4.85 9.70 -18.84
CA VAL A 258 -4.41 9.16 -17.53
C VAL A 258 -5.06 9.91 -16.38
N VAL A 259 -5.16 11.24 -16.44
CA VAL A 259 -5.82 12.04 -15.40
C VAL A 259 -7.30 11.63 -15.25
N PHE A 260 -8.02 11.46 -16.37
CA PHE A 260 -9.39 10.98 -16.34
C PHE A 260 -9.49 9.51 -15.89
N GLY A 261 -8.59 8.65 -16.38
CA GLY A 261 -8.56 7.24 -16.02
C GLY A 261 -8.31 7.00 -14.53
N LEU A 262 -7.39 7.75 -13.92
CA LEU A 262 -7.13 7.65 -12.47
C LEU A 262 -8.34 8.02 -11.61
N ASN A 263 -9.24 8.87 -12.10
CA ASN A 263 -10.49 9.19 -11.41
C ASN A 263 -11.37 7.95 -11.16
N MET A 264 -11.31 6.95 -12.03
CA MET A 264 -12.07 5.71 -11.85
C MET A 264 -11.59 4.91 -10.63
N PHE A 265 -10.33 5.06 -10.25
CA PHE A 265 -9.75 4.36 -9.10
C PHE A 265 -10.08 5.02 -7.75
N LYS A 266 -10.73 6.19 -7.71
CA LYS A 266 -11.20 6.83 -6.47
C LYS A 266 -12.18 5.96 -5.67
N ALA A 267 -12.85 5.02 -6.31
CA ALA A 267 -13.73 4.08 -5.63
C ALA A 267 -12.95 3.03 -4.79
N ILE A 268 -11.66 2.81 -5.10
CA ILE A 268 -10.83 1.77 -4.49
C ILE A 268 -9.67 2.39 -3.68
N LEU A 269 -9.12 3.50 -4.16
CA LEU A 269 -8.00 4.21 -3.56
C LEU A 269 -8.47 5.55 -3.01
N SER A 270 -8.12 5.87 -1.78
CA SER A 270 -8.42 7.16 -1.16
C SER A 270 -7.81 8.32 -1.95
N ASP A 271 -6.58 8.16 -2.46
CA ASP A 271 -5.93 9.09 -3.37
C ASP A 271 -5.20 8.37 -4.51
N PRO A 272 -5.81 8.23 -5.70
CA PRO A 272 -5.19 7.58 -6.84
C PRO A 272 -4.05 8.38 -7.47
N TYR A 273 -3.87 9.65 -7.09
CA TYR A 273 -2.85 10.53 -7.67
C TYR A 273 -1.50 10.48 -6.92
N VAL A 274 -1.40 9.81 -5.78
CA VAL A 274 -0.16 9.71 -4.99
C VAL A 274 1.02 9.16 -5.81
N GLY A 275 0.77 8.16 -6.68
CA GLY A 275 1.77 7.60 -7.59
C GLY A 275 1.98 8.38 -8.90
N PHE A 276 1.12 9.37 -9.21
CA PHE A 276 1.10 10.03 -10.51
C PHE A 276 2.33 10.91 -10.75
N VAL A 277 2.68 11.78 -9.80
CA VAL A 277 3.79 12.74 -9.97
C VAL A 277 5.15 12.06 -10.17
N PRO A 278 5.56 11.08 -9.34
CA PRO A 278 6.82 10.38 -9.56
C PRO A 278 6.86 9.62 -10.90
N SER A 279 5.77 8.96 -11.27
CA SER A 279 5.66 8.23 -12.54
C SER A 279 5.73 9.20 -13.73
N LEU A 280 5.06 10.36 -13.62
CA LEU A 280 5.08 11.41 -14.64
C LEU A 280 6.49 11.92 -14.88
N ILE A 281 7.24 12.25 -13.81
CA ILE A 281 8.62 12.73 -13.93
C ILE A 281 9.49 11.68 -14.61
N GLY A 282 9.43 10.42 -14.18
CA GLY A 282 10.23 9.34 -14.77
C GLY A 282 9.95 9.15 -16.26
N ILE A 283 8.68 9.11 -16.64
CA ILE A 283 8.27 8.96 -18.04
C ILE A 283 8.64 10.19 -18.89
N LEU A 284 8.44 11.40 -18.38
CA LEU A 284 8.81 12.62 -19.09
C LEU A 284 10.31 12.69 -19.39
N VAL A 285 11.15 12.31 -18.40
CA VAL A 285 12.62 12.28 -18.60
C VAL A 285 12.99 11.31 -19.72
N LEU A 286 12.46 10.09 -19.69
CA LEU A 286 12.72 9.07 -20.72
C LEU A 286 12.17 9.51 -22.10
N TYR A 287 10.98 10.08 -22.11
CA TYR A 287 10.33 10.53 -23.35
C TYR A 287 11.07 11.71 -24.01
N LEU A 288 11.49 12.70 -23.23
CA LEU A 288 12.28 13.82 -23.72
C LEU A 288 13.68 13.38 -24.18
N ALA A 289 14.33 12.47 -23.43
CA ALA A 289 15.61 11.90 -23.85
C ALA A 289 15.50 11.21 -25.23
N TYR A 290 14.41 10.45 -25.41
CA TYR A 290 14.14 9.80 -26.70
C TYR A 290 13.84 10.81 -27.80
N TYR A 291 13.08 11.86 -27.53
CA TYR A 291 12.87 12.97 -28.50
C TYR A 291 14.17 13.61 -28.93
N PHE A 292 15.04 14.00 -27.98
CA PHE A 292 16.34 14.61 -28.30
C PHE A 292 17.24 13.65 -29.08
N LEU A 293 17.29 12.37 -28.71
CA LEU A 293 18.02 11.36 -29.45
C LEU A 293 17.54 11.27 -30.90
N THR A 294 16.23 11.26 -31.12
CA THR A 294 15.61 11.19 -32.44
C THR A 294 15.98 12.42 -33.28
N VAL A 295 15.94 13.64 -32.70
CA VAL A 295 16.36 14.87 -33.41
C VAL A 295 17.83 14.81 -33.80
N VAL A 296 18.71 14.27 -32.95
CA VAL A 296 20.14 14.12 -33.24
C VAL A 296 20.39 13.12 -34.38
N ILE A 297 19.70 11.98 -34.37
CA ILE A 297 19.84 10.93 -35.40
C ILE A 297 19.28 11.41 -36.74
N TYR A 298 18.22 12.20 -36.72
CA TYR A 298 17.57 12.73 -37.94
C TYR A 298 18.36 13.83 -38.65
N ARG A 299 19.27 14.46 -37.94
CA ARG A 299 20.16 15.51 -38.46
C ARG A 299 21.26 14.93 -39.34
#